data_a96edbaa9f048370114e380336ad15aa
#
_entry.id   a96edbaa9f048370114e380336ad15aa
#
_cell.length_a   1.000
_cell.length_b   1.000
_cell.length_c   1.000
_cell.angle_alpha   90.00
_cell.angle_beta   90.00
_cell.angle_gamma   90.00
#
_symmetry.space_group_name_H-M   'P 1'
#
loop_
_entity.id
_entity.type
_entity.pdbx_description
1 polymer ?
#
loop_
_entity_poly.entity_id
_entity_poly.type
_entity_poly.pdbx_seq_one_letter_code
_entity_poly.pdbx_strand_id
1 'polypeptide(L)'
;MKMRYAITYGKMKEFKNSDETKKEYAKYKEAAEKAGLKLLLWGSPFGVAESSVVVIDFGGDMDKFVKFFSAQSGPWTDSRTDFVLEY
;
A
#
# COMPACT_ATOMS: atom_id res chain seq x y z
N MET A 1 5.69 -16.31 15.43
CA MET A 1 4.80 -15.88 14.34
C MET A 1 4.37 -14.44 14.57
N LYS A 2 4.41 -13.64 13.53
CA LYS A 2 4.23 -12.21 13.67
C LYS A 2 3.44 -11.66 12.47
N MET A 3 2.44 -10.84 12.73
CA MET A 3 1.74 -10.09 11.70
C MET A 3 2.62 -8.93 11.30
N ARG A 4 3.26 -9.01 10.14
CA ARG A 4 4.29 -8.04 9.74
C ARG A 4 4.00 -7.34 8.43
N TYR A 5 3.32 -8.02 7.52
CA TYR A 5 3.09 -7.47 6.18
C TYR A 5 1.62 -7.18 5.98
N ALA A 6 1.33 -6.07 5.33
CA ALA A 6 0.00 -5.69 4.90
C ALA A 6 -0.02 -5.64 3.39
N ILE A 7 -0.98 -6.32 2.78
CA ILE A 7 -1.20 -6.28 1.34
C ILE A 7 -2.49 -5.53 1.10
N THR A 8 -2.40 -4.37 0.46
CA THR A 8 -3.57 -3.56 0.17
C THR A 8 -3.83 -3.57 -1.33
N TYR A 9 -5.06 -3.96 -1.68
CA TYR A 9 -5.55 -3.92 -3.06
C TYR A 9 -6.46 -2.71 -3.19
N GLY A 10 -6.29 -1.95 -4.27
CA GLY A 10 -7.09 -0.77 -4.49
C GLY A 10 -7.51 -0.59 -5.94
N LYS A 11 -8.68 0.01 -6.13
CA LYS A 11 -9.15 0.43 -7.45
C LYS A 11 -8.72 1.86 -7.68
N MET A 12 -8.01 2.12 -8.76
CA MET A 12 -7.55 3.46 -9.08
C MET A 12 -8.73 4.37 -9.40
N LYS A 13 -8.66 5.61 -8.93
CA LYS A 13 -9.69 6.62 -9.20
C LYS A 13 -9.78 6.98 -10.67
N GLU A 14 -8.64 6.97 -11.34
CA GLU A 14 -8.55 7.31 -12.75
C GLU A 14 -7.35 6.60 -13.38
N PHE A 15 -7.39 6.45 -14.69
CA PHE A 15 -6.26 5.88 -15.42
C PHE A 15 -5.11 6.87 -15.45
N LYS A 16 -3.91 6.39 -15.16
CA LYS A 16 -2.68 7.18 -15.22
C LYS A 16 -1.67 6.48 -16.08
N ASN A 17 -0.86 7.26 -16.80
CA ASN A 17 0.25 6.70 -17.55
C ASN A 17 1.36 6.23 -16.60
N SER A 18 2.33 5.49 -17.14
CA SER A 18 3.38 4.89 -16.31
C SER A 18 4.26 5.93 -15.60
N ASP A 19 4.48 7.10 -16.20
CA ASP A 19 5.30 8.15 -15.58
C ASP A 19 4.59 8.77 -14.39
N GLU A 20 3.30 9.04 -14.51
CA GLU A 20 2.49 9.55 -13.40
C GLU A 20 2.40 8.53 -12.26
N THR A 21 2.24 7.26 -12.59
CA THR A 21 2.20 6.18 -11.61
C THR A 21 3.51 6.09 -10.85
N LYS A 22 4.64 6.20 -11.54
CA LYS A 22 5.96 6.19 -10.89
C LYS A 22 6.14 7.37 -9.94
N LYS A 23 5.65 8.54 -10.30
CA LYS A 23 5.70 9.71 -9.42
C LYS A 23 4.86 9.52 -8.16
N GLU A 24 3.67 8.97 -8.31
CA GLU A 24 2.82 8.67 -7.17
C GLU A 24 3.43 7.61 -6.26
N TYR A 25 4.03 6.59 -6.86
CA TYR A 25 4.75 5.56 -6.12
C TYR A 25 5.85 6.18 -5.27
N ALA A 26 6.65 7.07 -5.85
CA ALA A 26 7.75 7.72 -5.14
C ALA A 26 7.25 8.55 -3.95
N LYS A 27 6.16 9.29 -4.13
CA LYS A 27 5.55 10.07 -3.06
C LYS A 27 5.01 9.19 -1.94
N TYR A 28 4.33 8.11 -2.31
CA TYR A 28 3.76 7.18 -1.35
C TYR A 28 4.86 6.47 -0.55
N LYS A 29 5.91 6.07 -1.24
CA LYS A 29 7.07 5.43 -0.61
C LYS A 29 7.74 6.36 0.39
N GLU A 30 7.94 7.62 0.02
CA GLU A 30 8.53 8.62 0.91
C GLU A 30 7.67 8.83 2.16
N ALA A 31 6.35 8.94 1.98
CA ALA A 31 5.44 9.10 3.09
C ALA A 31 5.45 7.89 4.03
N ALA A 32 5.52 6.69 3.47
CA ALA A 32 5.61 5.47 4.27
C ALA A 32 6.90 5.43 5.08
N GLU A 33 8.01 5.77 4.47
CA GLU A 33 9.32 5.78 5.15
C GLU A 33 9.34 6.82 6.27
N LYS A 34 8.77 7.99 6.06
CA LYS A 34 8.64 9.01 7.11
C LYS A 34 7.80 8.54 8.28
N ALA A 35 6.82 7.68 8.02
CA ALA A 35 5.98 7.09 9.06
C ALA A 35 6.64 5.90 9.74
N GLY A 36 7.85 5.52 9.34
CA GLY A 36 8.57 4.38 9.90
C GLY A 36 8.15 3.04 9.32
N LEU A 37 7.53 3.05 8.15
CA LEU A 37 7.10 1.85 7.44
C LEU A 37 8.00 1.59 6.23
N LYS A 38 7.94 0.37 5.69
CA LYS A 38 8.65 0.02 4.46
C LYS A 38 7.67 -0.33 3.37
N LEU A 39 7.70 0.41 2.28
CA LEU A 39 6.94 0.05 1.09
C LEU A 39 7.79 -0.92 0.25
N LEU A 40 7.35 -2.16 0.16
CA LEU A 40 8.10 -3.20 -0.53
C LEU A 40 7.77 -3.29 -2.00
N LEU A 41 6.51 -3.05 -2.35
CA LEU A 41 6.05 -3.24 -3.72
C LEU A 41 4.79 -2.42 -3.96
N TRP A 42 4.70 -1.82 -5.14
CA TRP A 42 3.46 -1.32 -5.68
C TRP A 42 3.38 -1.81 -7.12
N GLY A 43 2.32 -2.52 -7.45
CA GLY A 43 2.20 -3.13 -8.76
C GLY A 43 0.77 -3.30 -9.21
N SER A 44 0.62 -4.00 -10.33
CA SER A 44 -0.69 -4.33 -10.89
C SER A 44 -0.94 -5.82 -10.67
N PRO A 45 -1.95 -6.18 -9.88
CA PRO A 45 -2.26 -7.59 -9.63
C PRO A 45 -3.03 -8.19 -10.79
N PHE A 46 -2.90 -9.50 -10.94
CA PHE A 46 -3.70 -10.28 -11.88
C PHE A 46 -4.56 -11.26 -11.10
N GLY A 47 -5.74 -11.53 -11.61
CA GLY A 47 -6.66 -12.49 -11.00
C GLY A 47 -7.55 -11.93 -9.90
N VAL A 48 -7.52 -10.62 -9.68
CA VAL A 48 -8.37 -9.92 -8.73
C VAL A 48 -9.06 -8.75 -9.41
N ALA A 49 -10.09 -8.22 -8.77
CA ALA A 49 -10.88 -7.12 -9.34
C ALA A 49 -10.17 -5.77 -9.30
N GLU A 50 -9.27 -5.61 -8.32
CA GLU A 50 -8.58 -4.34 -8.12
C GLU A 50 -7.48 -4.14 -9.16
N SER A 51 -7.17 -2.87 -9.45
CA SER A 51 -6.18 -2.50 -10.46
C SER A 51 -4.77 -2.25 -9.90
N SER A 52 -4.62 -2.17 -8.59
CA SER A 52 -3.31 -1.97 -7.98
C SER A 52 -3.15 -2.74 -6.68
N VAL A 53 -1.91 -3.01 -6.31
CA VAL A 53 -1.56 -3.69 -5.07
C VAL A 53 -0.34 -3.01 -4.45
N VAL A 54 -0.37 -2.85 -3.13
CA VAL A 54 0.75 -2.31 -2.34
C VAL A 54 1.07 -3.29 -1.24
N VAL A 55 2.35 -3.58 -1.05
CA VAL A 55 2.81 -4.43 0.05
C VAL A 55 3.66 -3.58 0.98
N ILE A 56 3.28 -3.51 2.25
CA ILE A 56 3.95 -2.71 3.27
C ILE A 56 4.41 -3.63 4.40
N ASP A 57 5.68 -3.48 4.78
CA ASP A 57 6.23 -4.07 5.99
C ASP A 57 6.02 -3.06 7.12
N PHE A 58 5.10 -3.33 8.03
CA PHE A 58 4.83 -2.44 9.16
C PHE A 58 5.47 -2.92 10.46
N GLY A 59 6.29 -3.96 10.39
CA GLY A 59 7.05 -4.43 11.54
C GLY A 59 6.22 -4.96 12.69
N GLY A 60 4.94 -5.23 12.45
CA GLY A 60 4.03 -5.68 13.50
C GLY A 60 3.42 -4.57 14.33
N ASP A 61 3.71 -3.31 14.03
CA ASP A 61 3.14 -2.15 14.72
C ASP A 61 1.86 -1.70 14.01
N MET A 62 0.75 -2.27 14.45
CA MET A 62 -0.57 -2.02 13.84
C MET A 62 -0.99 -0.55 13.99
N ASP A 63 -0.68 0.08 15.11
CA ASP A 63 -1.04 1.48 15.35
C ASP A 63 -0.34 2.39 14.34
N LYS A 64 0.92 2.12 14.06
CA LYS A 64 1.69 2.86 13.07
C LYS A 64 1.10 2.71 11.68
N PHE A 65 0.73 1.49 11.31
CA PHE A 65 0.12 1.21 10.00
C PHE A 65 -1.23 1.93 9.86
N VAL A 66 -2.11 1.79 10.85
CA VAL A 66 -3.44 2.41 10.82
C VAL A 66 -3.33 3.92 10.73
N LYS A 67 -2.43 4.52 11.50
CA LYS A 67 -2.21 5.95 11.52
C LYS A 67 -1.76 6.45 10.15
N PHE A 68 -0.80 5.76 9.55
CA PHE A 68 -0.31 6.11 8.21
C PHE A 68 -1.42 5.96 7.18
N PHE A 69 -2.10 4.83 7.17
CA PHE A 69 -3.12 4.52 6.16
C PHE A 69 -4.29 5.50 6.24
N SER A 70 -4.69 5.88 7.45
CA SER A 70 -5.78 6.83 7.66
C SER A 70 -5.42 8.24 7.22
N ALA A 71 -4.15 8.61 7.30
CA ALA A 71 -3.69 9.95 6.92
C ALA A 71 -3.50 10.10 5.41
N GLN A 72 -3.42 8.99 4.68
CA GLN A 72 -3.20 9.01 3.23
C GLN A 72 -4.52 9.02 2.48
N SER A 73 -4.78 10.10 1.76
CA SER A 73 -5.82 10.08 0.74
C SER A 73 -5.18 9.48 -0.51
N GLY A 74 -5.23 8.17 -0.62
CA GLY A 74 -4.61 7.47 -1.74
C GLY A 74 -5.33 7.70 -3.06
N PRO A 75 -4.76 7.20 -4.16
CA PRO A 75 -5.34 7.33 -5.49
C PRO A 75 -6.51 6.38 -5.73
N TRP A 76 -7.01 5.73 -4.71
CA TRP A 76 -8.00 4.66 -4.84
C TRP A 76 -9.40 5.13 -4.46
N THR A 77 -10.40 4.59 -5.17
CA THR A 77 -11.81 4.80 -4.83
C THR A 77 -12.28 3.77 -3.82
N ASP A 78 -11.64 2.62 -3.79
CA ASP A 78 -12.03 1.49 -2.95
C ASP A 78 -10.79 0.65 -2.69
N SER A 79 -10.67 0.12 -1.47
CA SER A 79 -9.51 -0.68 -1.11
C SER A 79 -9.86 -1.73 -0.06
N ARG A 80 -9.07 -2.79 -0.03
CA ARG A 80 -9.11 -3.81 1.02
C ARG A 80 -7.70 -4.20 1.41
N THR A 81 -7.50 -4.56 2.65
CA THR A 81 -6.18 -4.92 3.18
C THR A 81 -6.23 -6.31 3.81
N ASP A 82 -5.29 -7.15 3.40
CA ASP A 82 -5.04 -8.45 4.01
C ASP A 82 -3.73 -8.38 4.78
N PHE A 83 -3.69 -8.98 5.95
CA PHE A 83 -2.47 -9.06 6.73
C PHE A 83 -1.88 -10.45 6.62
N VAL A 84 -0.56 -10.52 6.49
CA VAL A 84 0.15 -11.79 6.35
C VAL A 84 0.86 -12.12 7.65
N LEU A 85 0.55 -13.31 8.16
CA LEU A 85 1.24 -13.86 9.33
C LEU A 85 2.52 -14.54 8.85
N GLU A 86 3.64 -14.01 9.28
CA GLU A 86 4.95 -14.57 8.92
C GLU A 86 5.31 -15.69 9.89
N TYR A 87 5.68 -16.83 9.34
CA TYR A 87 6.13 -17.98 10.13
C TYR A 87 7.60 -17.94 10.44
#